data_55d8cb375b0ee933fb8f26eeb30a24ea
#
_entry.id   55d8cb375b0ee933fb8f26eeb30a24ea
#
_cell.length_a   1.000
_cell.length_b   1.000
_cell.length_c   1.000
_cell.angle_alpha   90.00
_cell.angle_beta   90.00
_cell.angle_gamma   90.00
#
_symmetry.space_group_name_H-M   'P 1'
#
loop_
_entity.id
_entity.type
_entity.pdbx_description
1 polymer ?
#
loop_
_entity_poly.entity_id
_entity_poly.type
_entity_poly.pdbx_seq_one_letter_code
_entity_poly.pdbx_strand_id
1 'polypeptide(L)'
;MKKALIVIGVVVVAALACFVACNMVNNEPVAKKPVLYLYPQEERHLTVTLDLEGSLDTVYPAPDSQQATERGTQASWMVTAAPDGTLTDRAGRTYPSLFWDAYMPLPEPDSGFVVAREDAVSFLEGKLAQLGLNDREAADFITYWAPRIRAHEYTFVSFDASAYTQAASYHFTD
;
A
#
# COMPACT_ATOMS: atom_id res chain seq x y z
N MET A 1 -2.53 8.46 55.18
CA MET A 1 -3.58 8.36 54.18
C MET A 1 -3.35 9.19 52.92
N LYS A 2 -2.84 10.43 53.00
CA LYS A 2 -2.64 11.28 51.78
C LYS A 2 -1.56 10.75 50.81
N LYS A 3 -0.53 10.04 51.29
CA LYS A 3 0.53 9.49 50.40
C LYS A 3 0.08 8.28 49.57
N ALA A 4 -0.84 7.46 50.07
CA ALA A 4 -1.38 6.32 49.31
C ALA A 4 -2.31 6.78 48.15
N LEU A 5 -3.05 7.89 48.30
CA LEU A 5 -3.88 8.43 47.24
C LEU A 5 -3.08 8.99 46.06
N ILE A 6 -1.92 9.61 46.37
CA ILE A 6 -1.01 10.17 45.33
C ILE A 6 -0.38 9.04 44.48
N VAL A 7 0.02 7.94 45.12
CA VAL A 7 0.63 6.78 44.42
C VAL A 7 -0.41 6.11 43.50
N ILE A 8 -1.68 5.96 43.94
CA ILE A 8 -2.75 5.39 43.12
C ILE A 8 -3.07 6.32 41.93
N GLY A 9 -3.09 7.63 42.13
CA GLY A 9 -3.30 8.61 41.04
C GLY A 9 -2.20 8.56 39.99
N VAL A 10 -0.93 8.44 40.39
CA VAL A 10 0.20 8.35 39.48
C VAL A 10 0.18 7.03 38.69
N VAL A 11 -0.17 5.92 39.33
CA VAL A 11 -0.29 4.62 38.64
C VAL A 11 -1.43 4.62 37.62
N VAL A 12 -2.58 5.21 37.94
CA VAL A 12 -3.72 5.33 37.02
C VAL A 12 -3.37 6.23 35.81
N VAL A 13 -2.69 7.35 36.04
CA VAL A 13 -2.27 8.26 34.95
C VAL A 13 -1.19 7.58 34.09
N ALA A 14 -0.24 6.84 34.67
CA ALA A 14 0.76 6.09 33.93
C ALA A 14 0.12 4.94 33.11
N ALA A 15 -0.86 4.23 33.68
CA ALA A 15 -1.59 3.17 32.99
C ALA A 15 -2.43 3.72 31.82
N LEU A 16 -3.09 4.89 32.02
CA LEU A 16 -3.80 5.57 30.94
C LEU A 16 -2.86 6.08 29.84
N ALA A 17 -1.71 6.64 30.21
CA ALA A 17 -0.72 7.08 29.24
C ALA A 17 -0.11 5.90 28.44
N CYS A 18 0.15 4.76 29.09
CA CYS A 18 0.56 3.52 28.42
C CYS A 18 -0.56 2.97 27.51
N PHE A 19 -1.82 3.01 27.95
CA PHE A 19 -2.95 2.56 27.16
C PHE A 19 -3.18 3.44 25.92
N VAL A 20 -3.06 4.76 26.05
CA VAL A 20 -3.13 5.71 24.92
C VAL A 20 -1.92 5.52 23.99
N ALA A 21 -0.72 5.35 24.51
CA ALA A 21 0.48 5.10 23.71
C ALA A 21 0.41 3.76 22.97
N CYS A 22 -0.09 2.68 23.60
CA CYS A 22 -0.31 1.40 22.93
C CYS A 22 -1.38 1.45 21.83
N ASN A 23 -2.44 2.29 22.01
CA ASN A 23 -3.44 2.48 20.96
C ASN A 23 -2.95 3.40 19.82
N MET A 24 -1.92 4.24 20.05
CA MET A 24 -1.30 5.06 18.99
C MET A 24 -0.26 4.29 18.17
N VAL A 25 0.21 3.13 18.61
CA VAL A 25 1.24 2.32 17.94
C VAL A 25 0.66 1.35 16.90
N ASN A 26 -0.64 1.17 16.82
CA ASN A 26 -1.31 0.29 15.86
C ASN A 26 -1.88 1.04 14.64
N ASN A 27 -1.23 2.12 14.18
CA ASN A 27 -1.54 2.68 12.86
C ASN A 27 -0.93 1.78 11.79
N GLU A 28 -1.64 0.73 11.44
CA GLU A 28 -1.29 -0.04 10.26
C GLU A 28 -1.48 0.83 9.00
N PRO A 29 -0.59 0.69 7.98
CA PRO A 29 -0.78 1.35 6.70
C PRO A 29 -2.17 1.08 6.14
N VAL A 30 -2.90 2.12 5.76
CA VAL A 30 -4.25 1.98 5.20
C VAL A 30 -4.17 1.47 3.76
N ALA A 31 -3.17 1.95 2.98
CA ALA A 31 -2.90 1.42 1.65
C ALA A 31 -1.77 0.39 1.73
N LYS A 32 -2.14 -0.88 1.50
CA LYS A 32 -1.20 -2.01 1.49
C LYS A 32 -1.05 -2.56 0.07
N LYS A 33 0.22 -2.83 -0.33
CA LYS A 33 0.56 -3.50 -1.57
C LYS A 33 0.13 -2.76 -2.85
N PRO A 34 0.16 -1.41 -2.95
CA PRO A 34 0.21 -0.76 -4.25
C PRO A 34 1.46 -1.18 -5.00
N VAL A 35 1.28 -1.66 -6.23
CA VAL A 35 2.36 -2.11 -7.12
C VAL A 35 2.18 -1.44 -8.45
N LEU A 36 3.22 -0.78 -8.94
CA LEU A 36 3.24 -0.17 -10.27
C LEU A 36 4.10 -0.99 -11.21
N TYR A 37 3.49 -1.56 -12.24
CA TYR A 37 4.15 -2.20 -13.37
C TYR A 37 4.22 -1.23 -14.54
N LEU A 38 5.33 -1.24 -15.29
CA LEU A 38 5.54 -0.39 -16.44
C LEU A 38 5.86 -1.24 -17.67
N TYR A 39 5.08 -1.11 -18.73
CA TYR A 39 5.23 -1.85 -19.98
C TYR A 39 5.29 -0.88 -21.18
N PRO A 40 6.39 -0.14 -21.37
CA PRO A 40 6.53 0.72 -22.52
C PRO A 40 6.65 -0.12 -23.81
N GLN A 41 6.27 0.45 -24.95
CA GLN A 41 6.41 -0.24 -26.26
C GLN A 41 7.87 -0.45 -26.66
N GLU A 42 8.77 0.41 -26.20
CA GLU A 42 10.22 0.35 -26.39
C GLU A 42 10.91 0.70 -25.07
N GLU A 43 12.19 0.35 -24.92
CA GLU A 43 12.94 0.71 -23.72
C GLU A 43 12.98 2.24 -23.53
N ARG A 44 12.66 2.69 -22.29
CA ARG A 44 12.62 4.10 -21.95
C ARG A 44 13.29 4.39 -20.61
N HIS A 45 13.98 5.52 -20.59
CA HIS A 45 14.46 6.12 -19.35
C HIS A 45 13.33 7.00 -18.79
N LEU A 46 12.86 6.68 -17.61
CA LEU A 46 11.70 7.36 -17.01
C LEU A 46 12.03 7.86 -15.61
N THR A 47 11.56 9.06 -15.32
CA THR A 47 11.35 9.48 -13.93
C THR A 47 9.88 9.24 -13.59
N VAL A 48 9.65 8.37 -12.63
CA VAL A 48 8.32 8.08 -12.07
C VAL A 48 8.18 8.86 -10.79
N THR A 49 7.21 9.75 -10.71
CA THR A 49 6.91 10.53 -9.51
C THR A 49 5.56 10.13 -8.96
N LEU A 50 5.52 9.73 -7.69
CA LEU A 50 4.32 9.49 -6.91
C LEU A 50 4.03 10.72 -6.07
N ASP A 51 2.84 11.29 -6.22
CA ASP A 51 2.27 12.27 -5.31
C ASP A 51 1.21 11.58 -4.44
N LEU A 52 1.42 11.59 -3.13
CA LEU A 52 0.64 10.84 -2.15
C LEU A 52 0.06 11.79 -1.10
N GLU A 53 -1.26 11.69 -0.88
CA GLU A 53 -1.91 12.29 0.27
C GLU A 53 -1.74 11.39 1.51
N GLY A 54 -0.72 11.71 2.32
CA GLY A 54 -0.33 10.92 3.48
C GLY A 54 1.18 10.70 3.56
N SER A 55 1.59 9.63 4.22
CA SER A 55 3.01 9.30 4.42
C SER A 55 3.33 7.88 3.99
N LEU A 56 4.46 7.72 3.28
CA LEU A 56 4.99 6.41 2.92
C LEU A 56 5.47 5.66 4.17
N ASP A 57 5.21 4.37 4.23
CA ASP A 57 5.69 3.45 5.25
C ASP A 57 6.84 2.59 4.69
N THR A 58 6.52 1.63 3.84
CA THR A 58 7.49 0.75 3.19
C THR A 58 7.54 1.03 1.71
N VAL A 59 8.75 1.13 1.15
CA VAL A 59 8.97 1.42 -0.28
C VAL A 59 10.05 0.50 -0.84
N TYR A 60 9.83 -0.07 -2.02
CA TYR A 60 10.84 -0.89 -2.70
C TYR A 60 10.69 -0.85 -4.23
N PRO A 61 11.79 -0.58 -4.98
CA PRO A 61 13.10 -0.13 -4.49
C PRO A 61 13.01 1.23 -3.79
N ALA A 62 14.07 1.58 -3.05
CA ALA A 62 14.17 2.91 -2.44
C ALA A 62 14.07 3.99 -3.54
N PRO A 63 13.32 5.09 -3.31
CA PRO A 63 13.24 6.17 -4.27
C PRO A 63 14.56 6.95 -4.36
N ASP A 64 14.85 7.53 -5.53
CA ASP A 64 15.98 8.44 -5.73
C ASP A 64 15.79 9.76 -4.95
N SER A 65 14.54 10.18 -4.77
CA SER A 65 14.19 11.33 -3.93
C SER A 65 12.86 11.13 -3.22
N GLN A 66 12.76 11.66 -2.00
CA GLN A 66 11.52 11.70 -1.23
C GLN A 66 11.46 13.02 -0.46
N GLN A 67 10.31 13.67 -0.49
CA GLN A 67 10.09 14.94 0.21
C GLN A 67 8.67 15.05 0.75
N ALA A 68 8.52 15.81 1.84
CA ALA A 68 7.20 16.20 2.32
C ALA A 68 6.64 17.33 1.45
N THR A 69 5.33 17.32 1.23
CA THR A 69 4.57 18.34 0.52
C THR A 69 3.43 18.86 1.39
N GLU A 70 2.71 19.89 0.95
CA GLU A 70 1.54 20.39 1.69
C GLU A 70 0.41 19.34 1.79
N ARG A 71 0.32 18.41 0.83
CA ARG A 71 -0.70 17.35 0.81
C ARG A 71 -0.22 16.03 1.42
N GLY A 72 1.08 15.86 1.62
CA GLY A 72 1.63 14.60 2.14
C GLY A 72 3.06 14.34 1.69
N THR A 73 3.28 13.33 0.85
CA THR A 73 4.60 12.89 0.43
C THR A 73 4.71 12.82 -1.10
N GLN A 74 5.84 13.27 -1.63
CA GLN A 74 6.24 13.00 -3.00
C GLN A 74 7.48 12.12 -3.01
N ALA A 75 7.48 11.07 -3.85
CA ALA A 75 8.64 10.19 -4.07
C ALA A 75 8.90 10.00 -5.55
N SER A 76 10.18 9.91 -5.96
CA SER A 76 10.53 9.75 -7.37
C SER A 76 11.60 8.67 -7.55
N TRP A 77 11.46 7.91 -8.64
CA TRP A 77 12.40 6.88 -9.09
C TRP A 77 12.84 7.19 -10.51
N MET A 78 14.14 7.06 -10.76
CA MET A 78 14.71 7.10 -12.09
C MET A 78 15.05 5.69 -12.54
N VAL A 79 14.32 5.18 -13.51
CA VAL A 79 14.45 3.80 -13.99
C VAL A 79 14.52 3.74 -15.50
N THR A 80 15.21 2.73 -16.01
CA THR A 80 15.05 2.29 -17.38
C THR A 80 14.00 1.19 -17.37
N ALA A 81 12.87 1.42 -18.05
CA ALA A 81 11.79 0.46 -18.17
C ALA A 81 11.87 -0.26 -19.52
N ALA A 82 11.90 -1.59 -19.51
CA ALA A 82 11.89 -2.42 -20.70
C ALA A 82 10.47 -2.90 -21.05
N PRO A 83 10.20 -3.28 -22.33
CA PRO A 83 8.88 -3.76 -22.75
C PRO A 83 8.36 -5.00 -22.01
N ASP A 84 9.25 -5.82 -21.45
CA ASP A 84 8.91 -7.00 -20.65
C ASP A 84 8.52 -6.67 -19.19
N GLY A 85 8.53 -5.38 -18.82
CA GLY A 85 8.23 -4.88 -17.48
C GLY A 85 9.42 -4.85 -16.53
N THR A 86 10.62 -5.22 -16.99
CA THR A 86 11.84 -5.09 -16.18
C THR A 86 12.21 -3.62 -16.00
N LEU A 87 12.40 -3.21 -14.74
CA LEU A 87 12.87 -1.88 -14.36
C LEU A 87 14.33 -1.99 -13.93
N THR A 88 15.21 -1.16 -14.46
CA THR A 88 16.63 -1.11 -14.09
C THR A 88 16.95 0.23 -13.44
N ASP A 89 17.51 0.23 -12.23
CA ASP A 89 17.94 1.45 -11.54
C ASP A 89 19.32 1.95 -12.06
N ARG A 90 19.75 3.10 -11.57
CA ARG A 90 21.05 3.70 -11.94
C ARG A 90 22.27 2.85 -11.55
N ALA A 91 22.11 1.93 -10.58
CA ALA A 91 23.17 1.01 -10.18
C ALA A 91 23.18 -0.28 -11.01
N GLY A 92 22.27 -0.43 -11.97
CA GLY A 92 22.14 -1.61 -12.82
C GLY A 92 21.40 -2.78 -12.15
N ARG A 93 20.72 -2.56 -11.01
CA ARG A 93 19.88 -3.58 -10.38
C ARG A 93 18.52 -3.59 -11.05
N THR A 94 17.93 -4.77 -11.15
CA THR A 94 16.65 -4.98 -11.82
C THR A 94 15.54 -5.30 -10.85
N TYR A 95 14.32 -4.79 -11.16
CA TYR A 95 13.11 -4.95 -10.37
C TYR A 95 11.92 -5.28 -11.28
N PRO A 96 10.95 -6.05 -10.81
CA PRO A 96 9.73 -6.33 -11.58
C PRO A 96 8.70 -5.20 -11.54
N SER A 97 8.80 -4.29 -10.56
CA SER A 97 7.80 -3.26 -10.28
C SER A 97 8.34 -2.25 -9.28
N LEU A 98 7.62 -1.14 -9.08
CA LEU A 98 7.75 -0.28 -7.93
C LEU A 98 6.65 -0.62 -6.92
N PHE A 99 7.02 -0.75 -5.65
CA PHE A 99 6.11 -1.11 -4.55
C PHE A 99 6.20 -0.07 -3.43
N TRP A 100 5.07 0.19 -2.78
CA TRP A 100 5.01 0.99 -1.57
C TRP A 100 3.80 0.63 -0.70
N ASP A 101 3.91 0.87 0.60
CA ASP A 101 2.82 0.92 1.56
C ASP A 101 2.74 2.33 2.16
N ALA A 102 1.56 2.77 2.57
CA ALA A 102 1.36 4.12 3.08
C ALA A 102 0.25 4.24 4.13
N TYR A 103 0.41 5.22 4.98
CA TYR A 103 -0.67 5.76 5.81
C TYR A 103 -1.38 6.85 5.01
N MET A 104 -2.58 6.56 4.54
CA MET A 104 -3.39 7.48 3.75
C MET A 104 -4.87 7.32 4.07
N PRO A 105 -5.67 8.40 4.06
CA PRO A 105 -7.10 8.32 4.28
C PRO A 105 -7.77 7.73 3.02
N LEU A 106 -8.38 6.57 3.18
CA LEU A 106 -9.25 5.98 2.15
C LEU A 106 -10.64 5.80 2.75
N PRO A 107 -11.70 6.29 2.11
CA PRO A 107 -13.07 6.02 2.52
C PRO A 107 -13.38 4.53 2.33
N GLU A 108 -14.31 4.03 3.14
CA GLU A 108 -14.86 2.69 2.93
C GLU A 108 -15.63 2.65 1.61
N PRO A 109 -15.46 1.60 0.79
CA PRO A 109 -16.17 1.49 -0.47
C PRO A 109 -17.65 1.15 -0.28
N ASP A 110 -18.51 1.76 -1.11
CA ASP A 110 -19.97 1.58 -1.07
C ASP A 110 -20.45 0.29 -1.75
N SER A 111 -19.62 -0.28 -2.62
CA SER A 111 -19.99 -1.45 -3.44
C SER A 111 -18.84 -2.44 -3.56
N GLY A 112 -19.19 -3.73 -3.69
CA GLY A 112 -18.21 -4.80 -3.77
C GLY A 112 -18.83 -6.17 -3.73
N PHE A 113 -18.05 -7.15 -3.36
CA PHE A 113 -18.39 -8.56 -3.31
C PHE A 113 -18.17 -9.10 -1.91
N VAL A 114 -19.11 -9.93 -1.42
CA VAL A 114 -18.87 -10.72 -0.22
C VAL A 114 -18.30 -12.06 -0.67
N VAL A 115 -17.07 -12.33 -0.27
CA VAL A 115 -16.31 -13.51 -0.69
C VAL A 115 -16.15 -14.47 0.48
N ALA A 116 -16.59 -15.71 0.31
CA ALA A 116 -16.38 -16.77 1.29
C ALA A 116 -14.90 -17.19 1.32
N ARG A 117 -14.44 -17.64 2.48
CA ARG A 117 -13.03 -18.05 2.70
C ARG A 117 -12.54 -19.06 1.67
N GLU A 118 -13.36 -20.07 1.36
CA GLU A 118 -13.06 -21.14 0.41
C GLU A 118 -12.94 -20.65 -1.03
N ASP A 119 -13.65 -19.58 -1.39
CA ASP A 119 -13.71 -19.04 -2.75
C ASP A 119 -12.63 -17.98 -3.03
N ALA A 120 -11.84 -17.59 -2.03
CA ALA A 120 -10.92 -16.46 -2.12
C ALA A 120 -9.98 -16.53 -3.35
N VAL A 121 -9.39 -17.70 -3.63
CA VAL A 121 -8.44 -17.83 -4.76
C VAL A 121 -9.18 -17.80 -6.09
N SER A 122 -10.20 -18.63 -6.28
CA SER A 122 -10.97 -18.70 -7.55
C SER A 122 -11.67 -17.38 -7.88
N PHE A 123 -12.19 -16.69 -6.85
CA PHE A 123 -12.76 -15.35 -7.00
C PHE A 123 -11.72 -14.36 -7.51
N LEU A 124 -10.54 -14.30 -6.87
CA LEU A 124 -9.46 -13.40 -7.28
C LEU A 124 -8.96 -13.72 -8.70
N GLU A 125 -8.69 -15.00 -9.03
CA GLU A 125 -8.29 -15.40 -10.38
C GLU A 125 -9.28 -14.89 -11.44
N GLY A 126 -10.58 -15.12 -11.22
CA GLY A 126 -11.61 -14.69 -12.16
C GLY A 126 -11.71 -13.15 -12.28
N LYS A 127 -11.58 -12.42 -11.16
CA LYS A 127 -11.69 -10.96 -11.18
C LYS A 127 -10.45 -10.28 -11.75
N LEU A 128 -9.26 -10.73 -11.40
CA LEU A 128 -8.02 -10.16 -11.89
C LEU A 128 -7.85 -10.37 -13.40
N ALA A 129 -8.27 -11.53 -13.93
CA ALA A 129 -8.35 -11.76 -15.37
C ALA A 129 -9.32 -10.79 -16.07
N GLN A 130 -10.50 -10.53 -15.48
CA GLN A 130 -11.45 -9.53 -16.00
C GLN A 130 -10.90 -8.10 -15.97
N LEU A 131 -10.03 -7.78 -15.00
CA LEU A 131 -9.35 -6.50 -14.86
C LEU A 131 -8.13 -6.37 -15.78
N GLY A 132 -7.76 -7.45 -16.49
CA GLY A 132 -6.68 -7.43 -17.48
C GLY A 132 -5.27 -7.67 -16.91
N LEU A 133 -5.16 -8.16 -15.67
CA LEU A 133 -3.86 -8.53 -15.12
C LEU A 133 -3.34 -9.79 -15.81
N ASN A 134 -2.04 -9.80 -16.09
CA ASN A 134 -1.37 -11.01 -16.57
C ASN A 134 -1.13 -12.02 -15.43
N ASP A 135 -0.70 -13.24 -15.77
CA ASP A 135 -0.53 -14.33 -14.79
C ASP A 135 0.47 -13.99 -13.67
N ARG A 136 1.52 -13.23 -13.98
CA ARG A 136 2.54 -12.81 -13.00
C ARG A 136 1.98 -11.80 -12.01
N GLU A 137 1.28 -10.78 -12.50
CA GLU A 137 0.62 -9.75 -11.69
C GLU A 137 -0.50 -10.37 -10.83
N ALA A 138 -1.30 -11.27 -11.42
CA ALA A 138 -2.33 -11.99 -10.71
C ALA A 138 -1.74 -12.87 -9.60
N ALA A 139 -0.66 -13.59 -9.87
CA ALA A 139 0.02 -14.41 -8.86
C ALA A 139 0.58 -13.55 -7.71
N ASP A 140 1.19 -12.40 -8.02
CA ASP A 140 1.71 -11.46 -7.02
C ASP A 140 0.59 -10.90 -6.13
N PHE A 141 -0.56 -10.55 -6.74
CA PHE A 141 -1.74 -10.10 -6.02
C PHE A 141 -2.35 -11.20 -5.15
N ILE A 142 -2.60 -12.38 -5.71
CA ILE A 142 -3.27 -13.50 -5.03
C ILE A 142 -2.45 -14.00 -3.85
N THR A 143 -1.15 -14.15 -4.00
CA THR A 143 -0.28 -14.64 -2.92
C THR A 143 -0.26 -13.71 -1.70
N TYR A 144 -0.50 -12.43 -1.89
CA TYR A 144 -0.60 -11.46 -0.82
C TYR A 144 -2.02 -11.38 -0.23
N TRP A 145 -3.07 -11.28 -1.08
CA TRP A 145 -4.42 -10.98 -0.63
C TRP A 145 -5.24 -12.21 -0.26
N ALA A 146 -5.07 -13.36 -0.93
CA ALA A 146 -5.87 -14.55 -0.61
C ALA A 146 -5.72 -15.02 0.85
N PRO A 147 -4.52 -15.05 1.47
CA PRO A 147 -4.41 -15.39 2.90
C PRO A 147 -5.17 -14.43 3.82
N ARG A 148 -5.25 -13.14 3.46
CA ARG A 148 -5.97 -12.11 4.22
C ARG A 148 -7.48 -12.27 4.12
N ILE A 149 -8.00 -12.52 2.92
CA ILE A 149 -9.40 -12.83 2.69
C ILE A 149 -9.77 -14.11 3.46
N ARG A 150 -8.93 -15.13 3.42
CA ARG A 150 -9.15 -16.42 4.12
C ARG A 150 -9.05 -16.34 5.64
N ALA A 151 -8.58 -15.24 6.21
CA ALA A 151 -8.53 -15.06 7.65
C ALA A 151 -9.93 -14.95 8.29
N HIS A 152 -10.93 -14.56 7.52
CA HIS A 152 -12.33 -14.43 7.95
C HIS A 152 -13.23 -15.43 7.21
N GLU A 153 -14.40 -15.75 7.78
CA GLU A 153 -15.38 -16.64 7.12
C GLU A 153 -15.91 -15.98 5.84
N TYR A 154 -16.18 -14.68 5.90
CA TYR A 154 -16.55 -13.83 4.76
C TYR A 154 -15.74 -12.55 4.79
N THR A 155 -15.33 -12.05 3.62
CA THR A 155 -14.62 -10.79 3.46
C THR A 155 -15.31 -9.95 2.38
N PHE A 156 -15.56 -8.67 2.68
CA PHE A 156 -16.01 -7.71 1.67
C PHE A 156 -14.81 -7.26 0.84
N VAL A 157 -14.90 -7.40 -0.48
CA VAL A 157 -13.85 -7.04 -1.46
C VAL A 157 -14.42 -6.07 -2.47
N SER A 158 -13.80 -4.91 -2.59
CA SER A 158 -14.12 -3.90 -3.61
C SER A 158 -12.93 -3.69 -4.54
N PHE A 159 -13.22 -3.44 -5.81
CA PHE A 159 -12.25 -3.04 -6.84
C PHE A 159 -12.44 -1.57 -7.26
N ASP A 160 -13.18 -0.78 -6.49
CA ASP A 160 -13.30 0.65 -6.74
C ASP A 160 -11.99 1.36 -6.35
N ALA A 161 -11.28 1.85 -7.36
CA ALA A 161 -10.03 2.57 -7.20
C ALA A 161 -10.20 4.11 -7.19
N SER A 162 -11.42 4.63 -7.26
CA SER A 162 -11.68 6.06 -7.44
C SER A 162 -11.09 6.92 -6.33
N ALA A 163 -11.30 6.54 -5.07
CA ALA A 163 -10.73 7.24 -3.91
C ALA A 163 -9.20 7.10 -3.85
N TYR A 164 -8.67 5.92 -4.19
CA TYR A 164 -7.23 5.68 -4.25
C TYR A 164 -6.56 6.59 -5.28
N THR A 165 -7.08 6.70 -6.50
CA THR A 165 -6.49 7.52 -7.57
C THR A 165 -6.56 9.03 -7.30
N GLN A 166 -7.45 9.46 -6.40
CA GLN A 166 -7.49 10.85 -5.92
C GLN A 166 -6.40 11.13 -4.88
N ALA A 167 -6.09 10.14 -4.03
CA ALA A 167 -5.13 10.26 -2.95
C ALA A 167 -3.70 9.88 -3.36
N ALA A 168 -3.52 9.11 -4.44
CA ALA A 168 -2.23 8.71 -4.98
C ALA A 168 -2.22 8.87 -6.50
N SER A 169 -1.36 9.73 -7.04
CA SER A 169 -1.23 9.96 -8.48
C SER A 169 0.22 9.80 -8.94
N TYR A 170 0.38 9.34 -10.19
CA TYR A 170 1.69 9.16 -10.80
C TYR A 170 1.89 10.13 -11.96
N HIS A 171 3.09 10.68 -12.04
CA HIS A 171 3.57 11.47 -13.17
C HIS A 171 4.80 10.80 -13.76
N PHE A 172 4.87 10.78 -15.09
CA PHE A 172 5.96 10.17 -15.84
C PHE A 172 6.61 11.24 -16.72
N THR A 173 7.95 11.32 -16.67
CA THR A 173 8.76 12.16 -17.55
C THR A 173 9.91 11.36 -18.11
N ASP A 174 10.27 11.60 -19.39
CA ASP A 174 11.45 11.05 -20.07
C ASP A 174 12.71 11.79 -19.63
#